data_84dc8e0e648fa2356f1fe71e658b7233
#
_entry.id   84dc8e0e648fa2356f1fe71e658b7233
#
_cell.length_a   1.000
_cell.length_b   1.000
_cell.length_c   1.000
_cell.angle_alpha   90.00
_cell.angle_beta   90.00
_cell.angle_gamma   90.00
#
_symmetry.space_group_name_H-M   'P 1'
#
loop_
_entity.id
_entity.type
_entity.pdbx_description
1 polymer ?
#
loop_
_entity_poly.entity_id
_entity_poly.type
_entity_poly.pdbx_seq_one_letter_code
_entity_poly.pdbx_strand_id
1 'polypeptide(L)'
;MQRNNDPTVHIRFHNGDEVLGNLVALDEERVQFSTWFNEQLSAPRDVLQSLAFLSPGFRILYEGPTSMNGWRLGRDPDAWKYRDGVFISEGVGVLGRDFGLKGSTRVEFDLQWNGTFSLIVPVYTSALDRFDYRSNSYMFYISRGYVSLQRVQSGAGVRNLGQGQIPEMQTKNRVAVEIRVNKDKAEMELYIDRKLVRKWRDTNGFAATGSGISFFSQLNGPIVRVSNLRVSAWDGHSDPVQFAQASSKEDMVYLKNRDEVPGKIKLMDGKNVIINSLGEDLNIPLDRIIRVSLTKPEAKPEANRPWEVRAHFAGGAAVSFNLNQWEGSMLTGRSRNFGPVSFDSKFIRRLQFNLGSSQKTNDTNTGGANQLWPWDD
;
A
#
# COMPACT_ATOMS: atom_id res chain seq x y z
N MET A 1 -23.72 -6.87 -4.29
CA MET A 1 -24.09 -6.37 -2.97
C MET A 1 -23.25 -5.15 -2.67
N GLN A 2 -23.80 -3.96 -2.72
CA GLN A 2 -23.19 -2.74 -2.23
C GLN A 2 -23.17 -2.83 -0.70
N ARG A 3 -21.97 -2.87 -0.12
CA ARG A 3 -21.81 -2.89 1.34
C ARG A 3 -21.75 -1.43 1.82
N ASN A 4 -22.72 -1.05 2.61
CA ASN A 4 -22.89 0.30 3.17
C ASN A 4 -21.93 0.64 4.33
N ASN A 5 -20.76 -0.01 4.44
CA ASN A 5 -19.79 0.30 5.49
C ASN A 5 -18.40 0.45 4.88
N ASP A 6 -18.14 1.63 4.34
CA ASP A 6 -16.77 2.02 4.03
C ASP A 6 -15.94 2.00 5.33
N PRO A 7 -14.72 1.46 5.32
CA PRO A 7 -13.88 1.41 6.51
C PRO A 7 -13.52 2.83 6.95
N THR A 8 -13.53 3.06 8.25
CA THR A 8 -13.19 4.36 8.86
C THR A 8 -11.79 4.41 9.44
N VAL A 9 -11.15 3.24 9.63
CA VAL A 9 -9.83 3.14 10.24
C VAL A 9 -8.96 2.08 9.57
N HIS A 10 -7.68 2.41 9.41
CA HIS A 10 -6.61 1.50 9.05
C HIS A 10 -5.82 1.15 10.31
N ILE A 11 -5.86 -0.11 10.70
CA ILE A 11 -5.26 -0.65 11.91
C ILE A 11 -4.00 -1.40 11.52
N ARG A 12 -2.88 -1.11 12.19
CA ARG A 12 -1.60 -1.81 12.01
C ARG A 12 -1.13 -2.44 13.29
N PHE A 13 -0.55 -3.62 13.17
CA PHE A 13 -0.01 -4.42 14.25
C PHE A 13 1.50 -4.53 14.17
N HIS A 14 2.16 -4.77 15.31
CA HIS A 14 3.63 -4.85 15.37
C HIS A 14 4.23 -6.00 14.54
N ASN A 15 3.49 -7.07 14.30
CA ASN A 15 3.90 -8.19 13.45
C ASN A 15 3.77 -7.92 11.94
N GLY A 16 3.35 -6.70 11.55
CA GLY A 16 3.13 -6.28 10.18
C GLY A 16 1.77 -6.67 9.60
N ASP A 17 0.86 -7.24 10.41
CA ASP A 17 -0.53 -7.38 10.01
C ASP A 17 -1.20 -6.01 9.89
N GLU A 18 -2.17 -5.92 8.99
CA GLU A 18 -2.95 -4.70 8.81
C GLU A 18 -4.40 -5.03 8.44
N VAL A 19 -5.31 -4.20 8.93
CA VAL A 19 -6.75 -4.39 8.74
C VAL A 19 -7.41 -3.04 8.47
N LEU A 20 -8.33 -3.03 7.49
CA LEU A 20 -9.25 -1.92 7.26
C LEU A 20 -10.60 -2.27 7.86
N GLY A 21 -11.12 -1.40 8.70
CA GLY A 21 -12.39 -1.66 9.38
C GLY A 21 -12.98 -0.44 10.06
N ASN A 22 -13.89 -0.69 10.97
CA ASN A 22 -14.52 0.34 11.79
C ASN A 22 -14.16 0.09 13.26
N LEU A 23 -13.55 1.08 13.89
CA LEU A 23 -13.24 1.03 15.31
C LEU A 23 -14.54 1.00 16.11
N VAL A 24 -14.64 0.04 17.03
CA VAL A 24 -15.73 -0.05 18.01
C VAL A 24 -15.28 0.55 19.34
N ALA A 25 -14.17 0.09 19.86
CA ALA A 25 -13.57 0.60 21.09
C ALA A 25 -12.08 0.26 21.18
N LEU A 26 -11.35 1.06 21.93
CA LEU A 26 -10.02 0.74 22.46
C LEU A 26 -9.97 1.20 23.91
N ASP A 27 -9.58 0.30 24.77
CA ASP A 27 -9.37 0.56 26.21
C ASP A 27 -7.91 0.26 26.62
N GLU A 28 -7.64 0.12 27.89
CA GLU A 28 -6.30 -0.18 28.40
C GLU A 28 -5.82 -1.60 28.07
N GLU A 29 -6.72 -2.53 27.78
CA GLU A 29 -6.40 -3.94 27.56
C GLU A 29 -6.56 -4.38 26.10
N ARG A 30 -7.56 -3.88 25.39
CA ARG A 30 -7.98 -4.40 24.09
C ARG A 30 -8.41 -3.33 23.10
N VAL A 31 -8.27 -3.68 21.80
CA VAL A 31 -8.94 -3.00 20.70
C VAL A 31 -10.04 -3.89 20.13
N GLN A 32 -11.21 -3.31 19.85
CA GLN A 32 -12.34 -3.96 19.22
C GLN A 32 -12.70 -3.22 17.92
N PHE A 33 -12.93 -3.98 16.86
CA PHE A 33 -13.27 -3.41 15.55
C PHE A 33 -14.04 -4.42 14.70
N SER A 34 -14.77 -3.92 13.72
CA SER A 34 -15.45 -4.71 12.72
C SER A 34 -14.78 -4.60 11.36
N THR A 35 -14.85 -5.65 10.56
CA THR A 35 -14.36 -5.69 9.19
C THR A 35 -15.45 -6.23 8.28
N TRP A 36 -15.24 -6.11 6.98
CA TRP A 36 -16.19 -6.65 6.02
C TRP A 36 -16.18 -8.19 5.92
N PHE A 37 -15.11 -8.85 6.40
CA PHE A 37 -14.97 -10.31 6.40
C PHE A 37 -15.16 -10.92 7.78
N ASN A 38 -15.20 -10.10 8.85
CA ASN A 38 -15.51 -10.52 10.20
C ASN A 38 -16.16 -9.36 10.96
N GLU A 39 -17.35 -9.59 11.49
CA GLU A 39 -18.16 -8.56 12.13
C GLU A 39 -17.60 -8.10 13.48
N GLN A 40 -16.79 -8.92 14.14
CA GLN A 40 -16.24 -8.58 15.45
C GLN A 40 -14.85 -9.22 15.62
N LEU A 41 -13.83 -8.39 15.55
CA LEU A 41 -12.46 -8.75 15.87
C LEU A 41 -12.01 -8.01 17.12
N SER A 42 -11.23 -8.71 17.93
CA SER A 42 -10.62 -8.13 19.13
C SER A 42 -9.16 -8.55 19.21
N ALA A 43 -8.28 -7.61 19.58
CA ALA A 43 -6.87 -7.88 19.80
C ALA A 43 -6.40 -7.24 21.11
N PRO A 44 -5.38 -7.81 21.79
CA PRO A 44 -4.71 -7.13 22.89
C PRO A 44 -4.15 -5.78 22.44
N ARG A 45 -4.18 -4.79 23.32
CA ARG A 45 -3.67 -3.45 23.01
C ARG A 45 -2.17 -3.45 22.71
N ASP A 46 -1.40 -4.27 23.38
CA ASP A 46 0.06 -4.34 23.29
C ASP A 46 0.58 -4.84 21.92
N VAL A 47 -0.25 -5.54 21.14
CA VAL A 47 0.11 -5.93 19.78
C VAL A 47 -0.19 -4.85 18.73
N LEU A 48 -0.91 -3.80 19.12
CA LEU A 48 -1.34 -2.73 18.23
C LEU A 48 -0.24 -1.69 18.04
N GLN A 49 0.08 -1.37 16.80
CA GLN A 49 1.09 -0.37 16.46
C GLN A 49 0.47 1.01 16.23
N SER A 50 -0.57 1.08 15.43
CA SER A 50 -1.22 2.35 15.10
C SER A 50 -2.61 2.19 14.51
N LEU A 51 -3.40 3.25 14.66
CA LEU A 51 -4.70 3.48 14.07
C LEU A 51 -4.63 4.75 13.21
N ALA A 52 -4.87 4.65 11.91
CA ALA A 52 -4.98 5.81 11.03
C ALA A 52 -6.45 5.99 10.64
N PHE A 53 -7.01 7.16 10.93
CA PHE A 53 -8.39 7.47 10.58
C PHE A 53 -8.48 7.83 9.11
N LEU A 54 -9.35 7.11 8.41
CA LEU A 54 -9.57 7.30 6.98
C LEU A 54 -10.50 8.49 6.77
N SER A 55 -10.22 9.26 5.74
CA SER A 55 -11.10 10.39 5.41
C SER A 55 -12.43 9.90 4.90
N PRO A 56 -13.51 10.68 5.14
CA PRO A 56 -14.81 10.41 4.53
C PRO A 56 -14.65 10.25 3.01
N GLY A 57 -15.17 9.14 2.46
CA GLY A 57 -15.05 8.81 1.05
C GLY A 57 -13.78 8.04 0.66
N PHE A 58 -12.96 7.61 1.62
CA PHE A 58 -11.93 6.61 1.34
C PHE A 58 -12.56 5.38 0.69
N ARG A 59 -12.05 5.00 -0.47
CA ARG A 59 -12.53 3.84 -1.20
C ARG A 59 -11.39 3.19 -1.96
N ILE A 60 -11.29 1.87 -1.84
CA ILE A 60 -10.41 1.08 -2.68
C ILE A 60 -11.09 0.91 -4.03
N LEU A 61 -10.47 1.44 -5.07
CA LEU A 61 -10.94 1.36 -6.45
C LEU A 61 -10.49 0.07 -7.12
N TYR A 62 -9.32 -0.44 -6.72
CA TYR A 62 -8.75 -1.66 -7.28
C TYR A 62 -7.74 -2.30 -6.32
N GLU A 63 -7.74 -3.63 -6.32
CA GLU A 63 -6.68 -4.46 -5.75
C GLU A 63 -6.39 -5.64 -6.67
N GLY A 64 -5.11 -5.90 -6.87
CA GLY A 64 -4.66 -6.97 -7.75
C GLY A 64 -3.15 -6.95 -7.97
N PRO A 65 -2.69 -7.46 -9.13
CA PRO A 65 -3.52 -8.00 -10.21
C PRO A 65 -4.17 -9.35 -9.86
N THR A 66 -5.35 -9.60 -10.42
CA THR A 66 -6.08 -10.88 -10.26
C THR A 66 -6.30 -11.59 -11.58
N SER A 67 -6.18 -10.88 -12.69
CA SER A 67 -6.28 -11.37 -14.06
C SER A 67 -5.95 -10.24 -15.03
N MET A 68 -5.95 -10.52 -16.33
CA MET A 68 -5.90 -9.52 -17.40
C MET A 68 -7.26 -8.85 -17.69
N ASN A 69 -8.35 -9.34 -17.07
CA ASN A 69 -9.69 -8.80 -17.33
C ASN A 69 -9.80 -7.32 -16.95
N GLY A 70 -10.30 -6.51 -17.88
CA GLY A 70 -10.43 -5.06 -17.72
C GLY A 70 -9.13 -4.28 -17.88
N TRP A 71 -8.02 -4.96 -18.21
CA TRP A 71 -6.78 -4.33 -18.65
C TRP A 71 -6.71 -4.29 -20.17
N ARG A 72 -6.13 -3.23 -20.71
CA ARG A 72 -5.91 -3.03 -22.14
C ARG A 72 -4.43 -3.17 -22.42
N LEU A 73 -4.11 -4.01 -23.38
CA LEU A 73 -2.76 -4.18 -23.89
C LEU A 73 -2.51 -3.22 -25.06
N GLY A 74 -1.27 -2.82 -25.21
CA GLY A 74 -0.83 -2.01 -26.33
C GLY A 74 -0.80 -2.79 -27.66
N ARG A 75 -0.06 -2.25 -28.61
CA ARG A 75 0.05 -2.81 -29.97
C ARG A 75 0.57 -4.24 -29.98
N ASP A 76 1.49 -4.55 -29.07
CA ASP A 76 1.99 -5.90 -28.84
C ASP A 76 1.23 -6.53 -27.66
N PRO A 77 0.34 -7.51 -27.90
CA PRO A 77 -0.43 -8.17 -26.88
C PRO A 77 0.43 -9.08 -25.99
N ASP A 78 1.61 -9.49 -26.44
CA ASP A 78 2.53 -10.33 -25.70
C ASP A 78 3.50 -9.53 -24.83
N ALA A 79 3.51 -8.21 -24.92
CA ALA A 79 4.41 -7.34 -24.15
C ALA A 79 4.19 -7.42 -22.64
N TRP A 80 2.99 -7.80 -22.18
CA TRP A 80 2.67 -8.00 -20.78
C TRP A 80 1.86 -9.26 -20.57
N LYS A 81 2.23 -10.04 -19.58
CA LYS A 81 1.53 -11.25 -19.15
C LYS A 81 1.12 -11.18 -17.69
N TYR A 82 0.07 -11.91 -17.37
CA TYR A 82 -0.36 -12.14 -16.02
C TYR A 82 -0.04 -13.57 -15.60
N ARG A 83 0.63 -13.74 -14.45
CA ARG A 83 0.85 -15.03 -13.81
C ARG A 83 0.76 -14.85 -12.28
N ASP A 84 -0.10 -15.61 -11.63
CA ASP A 84 -0.16 -15.78 -10.17
C ASP A 84 -0.10 -14.49 -9.35
N GLY A 85 -0.92 -13.50 -9.70
CA GLY A 85 -0.98 -12.23 -8.99
C GLY A 85 0.10 -11.21 -9.40
N VAL A 86 0.79 -11.45 -10.53
CA VAL A 86 1.88 -10.60 -11.01
C VAL A 86 1.66 -10.24 -12.47
N PHE A 87 1.84 -8.99 -12.83
CA PHE A 87 2.06 -8.56 -14.21
C PHE A 87 3.55 -8.60 -14.53
N ILE A 88 3.91 -9.25 -15.61
CA ILE A 88 5.29 -9.44 -16.07
C ILE A 88 5.42 -8.78 -17.43
N SER A 89 6.40 -7.87 -17.58
CA SER A 89 6.72 -7.34 -18.91
C SER A 89 7.57 -8.36 -19.66
N GLU A 90 7.12 -8.74 -20.85
CA GLU A 90 7.87 -9.62 -21.77
C GLU A 90 8.55 -8.81 -22.89
N GLY A 91 8.14 -7.54 -23.07
CA GLY A 91 8.65 -6.68 -24.11
C GLY A 91 8.32 -5.21 -23.91
N VAL A 92 8.60 -4.43 -24.96
CA VAL A 92 8.22 -3.02 -25.02
C VAL A 92 6.71 -2.93 -25.27
N GLY A 93 5.98 -2.38 -24.29
CA GLY A 93 4.53 -2.27 -24.44
C GLY A 93 3.82 -1.66 -23.27
N VAL A 94 2.56 -1.34 -23.49
CA VAL A 94 1.67 -0.68 -22.51
C VAL A 94 0.66 -1.68 -21.99
N LEU A 95 0.41 -1.59 -20.69
CA LEU A 95 -0.67 -2.26 -19.99
C LEU A 95 -1.43 -1.21 -19.18
N GLY A 96 -2.69 -0.94 -19.49
CA GLY A 96 -3.44 0.12 -18.81
C GLY A 96 -4.87 -0.27 -18.47
N ARG A 97 -5.41 0.44 -17.47
CA ARG A 97 -6.78 0.24 -17.00
C ARG A 97 -7.40 1.56 -16.59
N ASP A 98 -8.70 1.69 -16.88
CA ASP A 98 -9.53 2.77 -16.34
C ASP A 98 -10.01 2.40 -14.93
N PHE A 99 -9.70 3.25 -13.96
CA PHE A 99 -10.12 3.10 -12.57
C PHE A 99 -11.23 4.09 -12.18
N GLY A 100 -11.64 4.94 -13.09
CA GLY A 100 -12.62 6.00 -12.83
C GLY A 100 -12.09 7.06 -11.86
N LEU A 101 -10.80 7.41 -11.96
CA LEU A 101 -10.16 8.41 -11.08
C LEU A 101 -10.84 9.78 -11.23
N LYS A 102 -11.42 10.28 -10.14
CA LYS A 102 -12.11 11.58 -10.14
C LYS A 102 -11.44 12.62 -9.25
N GLY A 103 -11.08 12.23 -8.05
CA GLY A 103 -10.43 13.08 -7.04
C GLY A 103 -8.96 12.71 -6.83
N SER A 104 -8.41 13.09 -5.72
CA SER A 104 -7.05 12.70 -5.33
C SER A 104 -6.94 11.20 -5.15
N THR A 105 -5.79 10.65 -5.48
CA THR A 105 -5.61 9.19 -5.62
C THR A 105 -4.26 8.74 -5.04
N ARG A 106 -4.28 7.54 -4.47
CA ARG A 106 -3.08 6.80 -4.04
C ARG A 106 -2.97 5.53 -4.85
N VAL A 107 -1.77 5.27 -5.38
CA VAL A 107 -1.42 4.09 -6.16
C VAL A 107 -0.25 3.40 -5.49
N GLU A 108 -0.41 2.17 -5.09
CA GLU A 108 0.60 1.37 -4.39
C GLU A 108 0.85 0.10 -5.18
N PHE A 109 2.10 -0.31 -5.33
CA PHE A 109 2.46 -1.59 -5.94
C PHE A 109 3.88 -2.01 -5.56
N ASP A 110 4.13 -3.31 -5.60
CA ASP A 110 5.49 -3.83 -5.55
C ASP A 110 6.07 -3.84 -6.96
N LEU A 111 7.22 -3.24 -7.11
CA LEU A 111 8.02 -3.25 -8.33
C LEU A 111 9.24 -4.13 -8.14
N GLN A 112 9.38 -5.15 -8.98
CA GLN A 112 10.55 -6.01 -9.03
C GLN A 112 11.14 -5.97 -10.45
N TRP A 113 12.45 -6.04 -10.55
CA TRP A 113 13.14 -5.99 -11.84
C TRP A 113 14.36 -6.88 -11.88
N ASN A 114 14.78 -7.19 -13.10
CA ASN A 114 16.04 -7.90 -13.36
C ASN A 114 16.91 -7.04 -14.31
N GLY A 115 18.14 -6.74 -13.91
CA GLY A 115 19.05 -5.90 -14.69
C GLY A 115 18.63 -4.44 -14.78
N THR A 116 18.84 -3.84 -15.93
CA THR A 116 18.44 -2.45 -16.22
C THR A 116 16.98 -2.43 -16.65
N PHE A 117 16.22 -1.50 -16.14
CA PHE A 117 14.82 -1.32 -16.52
C PHE A 117 14.47 0.16 -16.73
N SER A 118 13.41 0.39 -17.47
CA SER A 118 12.76 1.70 -17.62
C SER A 118 11.25 1.48 -17.66
N LEU A 119 10.58 1.95 -16.63
CA LEU A 119 9.13 1.86 -16.47
C LEU A 119 8.55 3.27 -16.42
N ILE A 120 7.56 3.54 -17.28
CA ILE A 120 6.77 4.77 -17.18
C ILE A 120 5.40 4.40 -16.61
N VAL A 121 4.95 5.18 -15.64
CA VAL A 121 3.62 5.04 -15.04
C VAL A 121 2.83 6.32 -15.29
N PRO A 122 2.08 6.40 -16.41
CA PRO A 122 1.10 7.46 -16.65
C PRO A 122 -0.06 7.33 -15.68
N VAL A 123 -0.40 8.43 -14.99
CA VAL A 123 -1.55 8.53 -14.09
C VAL A 123 -2.52 9.61 -14.60
N TYR A 124 -3.81 9.40 -14.35
CA TYR A 124 -4.90 10.21 -14.91
C TYR A 124 -4.81 10.28 -16.45
N THR A 125 -4.49 9.15 -17.07
CA THR A 125 -4.40 9.03 -18.53
C THR A 125 -5.67 8.47 -19.13
N SER A 126 -6.00 8.87 -20.35
CA SER A 126 -6.98 8.22 -21.22
C SER A 126 -6.34 7.22 -22.20
N ALA A 127 -5.01 7.30 -22.35
CA ALA A 127 -4.24 6.40 -23.22
C ALA A 127 -3.87 5.12 -22.43
N LEU A 128 -4.71 4.09 -22.55
CA LEU A 128 -4.59 2.85 -21.77
C LEU A 128 -3.89 1.72 -22.53
N ASP A 129 -3.86 1.82 -23.84
CA ASP A 129 -3.34 0.83 -24.80
C ASP A 129 -2.16 1.33 -25.63
N ARG A 130 -1.71 2.55 -25.39
CA ARG A 130 -0.59 3.14 -26.08
C ARG A 130 0.14 4.15 -25.22
N PHE A 131 1.39 4.36 -25.52
CA PHE A 131 2.15 5.48 -25.01
C PHE A 131 1.84 6.73 -25.85
N ASP A 132 1.41 7.81 -25.23
CA ASP A 132 0.92 8.99 -25.96
C ASP A 132 1.33 10.30 -25.27
N TYR A 133 2.24 11.01 -25.89
CA TYR A 133 2.65 12.36 -25.45
C TYR A 133 1.61 13.46 -25.71
N ARG A 134 0.45 13.13 -26.28
CA ARG A 134 -0.68 14.04 -26.47
C ARG A 134 -1.79 13.79 -25.44
N SER A 135 -1.65 12.78 -24.60
CA SER A 135 -2.58 12.56 -23.50
C SER A 135 -2.40 13.67 -22.45
N ASN A 136 -3.51 14.12 -21.86
CA ASN A 136 -3.42 14.98 -20.69
C ASN A 136 -3.19 14.09 -19.46
N SER A 137 -1.94 13.95 -19.03
CA SER A 137 -1.56 13.02 -17.96
C SER A 137 -0.29 13.47 -17.24
N TYR A 138 0.01 12.83 -16.10
CA TYR A 138 1.32 12.91 -15.46
C TYR A 138 2.03 11.57 -15.61
N MET A 139 3.29 11.59 -16.01
CA MET A 139 4.09 10.39 -16.28
C MET A 139 5.26 10.31 -15.31
N PHE A 140 5.25 9.28 -14.46
CA PHE A 140 6.37 8.94 -13.61
C PHE A 140 7.32 8.02 -14.38
N TYR A 141 8.51 8.49 -14.68
CA TYR A 141 9.60 7.72 -15.27
C TYR A 141 10.42 7.13 -14.15
N ILE A 142 10.42 5.83 -14.00
CA ILE A 142 11.12 5.11 -12.93
C ILE A 142 12.16 4.20 -13.56
N SER A 143 13.41 4.36 -13.14
CA SER A 143 14.52 3.49 -13.54
C SER A 143 15.38 3.18 -12.32
N ARG A 144 16.41 2.36 -12.50
CA ARG A 144 17.30 1.98 -11.41
C ARG A 144 18.02 3.21 -10.85
N GLY A 145 17.61 3.67 -9.67
CA GLY A 145 18.21 4.79 -8.96
C GLY A 145 17.70 6.19 -9.32
N TYR A 146 16.69 6.29 -10.20
CA TYR A 146 16.27 7.58 -10.71
C TYR A 146 14.76 7.62 -10.97
N VAL A 147 14.15 8.77 -10.69
CA VAL A 147 12.77 9.08 -11.08
C VAL A 147 12.68 10.49 -11.65
N SER A 148 11.82 10.69 -12.65
CA SER A 148 11.39 12.02 -13.08
C SER A 148 9.88 12.05 -13.27
N LEU A 149 9.29 13.24 -13.07
CA LEU A 149 7.88 13.48 -13.31
C LEU A 149 7.72 14.43 -14.48
N GLN A 150 6.94 14.01 -15.47
CA GLN A 150 6.59 14.83 -16.62
C GLN A 150 5.09 15.12 -16.62
N ARG A 151 4.74 16.39 -16.86
CA ARG A 151 3.41 16.81 -17.26
C ARG A 151 3.30 16.68 -18.76
N VAL A 152 2.29 15.98 -19.21
CA VAL A 152 1.95 15.87 -20.64
C VAL A 152 0.62 16.57 -20.87
N GLN A 153 0.56 17.49 -21.82
CA GLN A 153 -0.66 18.22 -22.12
C GLN A 153 -0.80 18.39 -23.64
N SER A 154 -1.97 17.99 -24.16
CA SER A 154 -2.32 18.18 -25.56
C SER A 154 -2.20 19.65 -25.94
N GLY A 155 -1.52 19.93 -27.05
CA GLY A 155 -1.29 21.30 -27.54
C GLY A 155 -0.21 22.09 -26.82
N ALA A 156 0.20 21.72 -25.60
CA ALA A 156 1.28 22.38 -24.85
C ALA A 156 2.56 21.52 -24.72
N GLY A 157 2.50 20.25 -25.15
CA GLY A 157 3.65 19.35 -25.16
C GLY A 157 3.98 18.73 -23.80
N VAL A 158 5.27 18.42 -23.62
CA VAL A 158 5.80 17.74 -22.44
C VAL A 158 6.65 18.70 -21.62
N ARG A 159 6.35 18.81 -20.33
CA ARG A 159 7.12 19.61 -19.38
C ARG A 159 7.67 18.73 -18.26
N ASN A 160 8.96 18.75 -18.05
CA ASN A 160 9.58 18.11 -16.90
C ASN A 160 9.32 18.94 -15.63
N LEU A 161 8.69 18.33 -14.62
CA LEU A 161 8.43 18.94 -13.32
C LEU A 161 9.57 18.73 -12.32
N GLY A 162 10.56 17.93 -12.69
CA GLY A 162 11.75 17.66 -11.90
C GLY A 162 12.04 16.18 -11.73
N GLN A 163 13.19 15.92 -11.16
CA GLN A 163 13.75 14.58 -11.00
C GLN A 163 14.18 14.32 -9.56
N GLY A 164 14.26 13.06 -9.17
CA GLY A 164 14.76 12.60 -7.89
C GLY A 164 15.66 11.39 -8.02
N GLN A 165 16.54 11.20 -7.05
CA GLN A 165 17.39 10.02 -6.96
C GLN A 165 16.77 9.01 -6.00
N ILE A 166 16.94 7.71 -6.30
CA ILE A 166 16.46 6.60 -5.49
C ILE A 166 17.63 5.65 -5.25
N PRO A 167 18.56 6.00 -4.32
CA PRO A 167 19.76 5.20 -4.08
C PRO A 167 19.45 3.75 -3.69
N GLU A 168 18.34 3.52 -3.00
CA GLU A 168 17.92 2.19 -2.55
C GLU A 168 17.71 1.21 -3.70
N MET A 169 17.30 1.69 -4.87
CA MET A 169 17.10 0.84 -6.06
C MET A 169 18.41 0.43 -6.75
N GLN A 170 19.55 0.99 -6.35
CA GLN A 170 20.85 0.57 -6.90
C GLN A 170 21.31 -0.76 -6.29
N THR A 171 20.93 -1.03 -5.04
CA THR A 171 21.35 -2.22 -4.29
C THR A 171 20.27 -3.28 -4.16
N LYS A 172 19.01 -2.93 -4.48
CA LYS A 172 17.86 -3.82 -4.43
C LYS A 172 17.39 -4.18 -5.84
N ASN A 173 16.62 -5.26 -5.94
CA ASN A 173 15.89 -5.66 -7.15
C ASN A 173 14.37 -5.66 -6.95
N ARG A 174 13.91 -5.22 -5.77
CA ARG A 174 12.49 -5.09 -5.43
C ARG A 174 12.30 -3.94 -4.45
N VAL A 175 11.23 -3.16 -4.66
CA VAL A 175 10.79 -2.09 -3.75
C VAL A 175 9.26 -2.01 -3.72
N ALA A 176 8.72 -1.46 -2.65
CA ALA A 176 7.34 -1.00 -2.61
C ALA A 176 7.29 0.44 -3.14
N VAL A 177 6.47 0.66 -4.15
CA VAL A 177 6.25 1.98 -4.77
C VAL A 177 4.90 2.51 -4.33
N GLU A 178 4.87 3.79 -3.93
CA GLU A 178 3.62 4.48 -3.65
C GLU A 178 3.64 5.85 -4.34
N ILE A 179 2.63 6.10 -5.16
CA ILE A 179 2.39 7.38 -5.84
C ILE A 179 1.14 8.00 -5.23
N ARG A 180 1.25 9.24 -4.75
CA ARG A 180 0.13 10.04 -4.29
C ARG A 180 -0.07 11.23 -5.21
N VAL A 181 -1.31 11.47 -5.58
CA VAL A 181 -1.68 12.62 -6.41
C VAL A 181 -2.77 13.41 -5.69
N ASN A 182 -2.43 14.61 -5.25
CA ASN A 182 -3.42 15.58 -4.76
C ASN A 182 -3.86 16.43 -5.93
N LYS A 183 -5.07 16.15 -6.43
CA LYS A 183 -5.62 16.81 -7.60
C LYS A 183 -5.90 18.29 -7.35
N ASP A 184 -6.41 18.65 -6.18
CA ASP A 184 -6.83 20.02 -5.85
C ASP A 184 -5.61 20.96 -5.69
N LYS A 185 -4.51 20.45 -5.15
CA LYS A 185 -3.26 21.20 -4.98
C LYS A 185 -2.30 21.06 -6.15
N ALA A 186 -2.63 20.21 -7.13
CA ALA A 186 -1.74 19.80 -8.22
C ALA A 186 -0.38 19.30 -7.70
N GLU A 187 -0.39 18.54 -6.62
CA GLU A 187 0.80 17.98 -5.97
C GLU A 187 0.89 16.48 -6.20
N MET A 188 2.10 16.00 -6.49
CA MET A 188 2.42 14.59 -6.66
C MET A 188 3.57 14.22 -5.76
N GLU A 189 3.47 13.04 -5.14
CA GLU A 189 4.50 12.51 -4.25
C GLU A 189 4.84 11.08 -4.67
N LEU A 190 6.12 10.74 -4.60
CA LEU A 190 6.61 9.38 -4.76
C LEU A 190 7.28 8.91 -3.48
N TYR A 191 6.88 7.74 -3.03
CA TYR A 191 7.51 7.03 -1.92
C TYR A 191 8.08 5.71 -2.42
N ILE A 192 9.24 5.34 -1.91
CA ILE A 192 9.87 4.04 -2.12
C ILE A 192 10.13 3.43 -0.75
N ASP A 193 9.67 2.21 -0.54
CA ASP A 193 9.76 1.51 0.75
C ASP A 193 9.27 2.40 1.92
N ARG A 194 8.17 3.12 1.70
CA ARG A 194 7.54 4.08 2.64
C ARG A 194 8.33 5.36 2.91
N LYS A 195 9.46 5.60 2.24
CA LYS A 195 10.24 6.83 2.36
C LYS A 195 9.88 7.79 1.23
N LEU A 196 9.61 9.04 1.55
CA LEU A 196 9.37 10.08 0.55
C LEU A 196 10.65 10.32 -0.25
N VAL A 197 10.58 10.02 -1.54
CA VAL A 197 11.67 10.30 -2.50
C VAL A 197 11.60 11.75 -2.96
N ARG A 198 10.39 12.17 -3.39
CA ARG A 198 10.18 13.52 -3.88
C ARG A 198 8.72 13.92 -3.86
N LYS A 199 8.51 15.23 -3.67
CA LYS A 199 7.25 15.93 -3.88
C LYS A 199 7.40 16.91 -5.01
N TRP A 200 6.45 16.91 -5.93
CA TRP A 200 6.34 17.87 -7.05
C TRP A 200 5.06 18.67 -6.92
N ARG A 201 5.07 19.87 -7.45
CA ARG A 201 3.89 20.70 -7.61
C ARG A 201 3.83 21.26 -9.02
N ASP A 202 2.70 21.09 -9.70
CA ASP A 202 2.44 21.77 -10.96
C ASP A 202 1.87 23.15 -10.69
N THR A 203 2.70 24.18 -10.84
CA THR A 203 2.33 25.56 -10.57
C THR A 203 1.29 26.11 -11.55
N ASN A 204 1.06 25.41 -12.68
CA ASN A 204 0.05 25.79 -13.68
C ASN A 204 -1.32 25.12 -13.45
N GLY A 205 -1.49 24.47 -12.29
CA GLY A 205 -2.68 23.70 -11.97
C GLY A 205 -2.65 22.29 -12.53
N PHE A 206 -3.63 21.48 -12.11
CA PHE A 206 -3.73 20.08 -12.50
C PHE A 206 -4.18 19.92 -13.96
N ALA A 207 -3.31 19.37 -14.82
CA ALA A 207 -3.52 19.31 -16.27
C ALA A 207 -4.17 18.01 -16.75
N ALA A 208 -4.08 16.92 -15.95
CA ALA A 208 -4.54 15.61 -16.40
C ALA A 208 -6.08 15.50 -16.38
N THR A 209 -6.63 14.87 -17.42
CA THR A 209 -8.10 14.76 -17.62
C THR A 209 -8.60 13.34 -17.74
N GLY A 210 -7.70 12.35 -17.86
CA GLY A 210 -8.06 10.93 -17.89
C GLY A 210 -8.45 10.40 -16.52
N SER A 211 -8.89 9.14 -16.49
CA SER A 211 -9.34 8.43 -15.30
C SER A 211 -8.60 7.12 -15.06
N GLY A 212 -7.61 6.83 -15.89
CA GLY A 212 -6.86 5.59 -15.84
C GLY A 212 -5.40 5.71 -15.43
N ILE A 213 -4.79 4.55 -15.28
CA ILE A 213 -3.36 4.37 -15.03
C ILE A 213 -2.84 3.34 -16.03
N SER A 214 -1.63 3.53 -16.51
CA SER A 214 -0.96 2.53 -17.33
C SER A 214 0.47 2.29 -16.87
N PHE A 215 1.03 1.15 -17.29
CA PHE A 215 2.43 0.78 -17.12
C PHE A 215 3.02 0.60 -18.51
N PHE A 216 4.07 1.31 -18.80
CA PHE A 216 4.79 1.20 -20.06
C PHE A 216 6.23 0.72 -19.79
N SER A 217 6.51 -0.52 -20.18
CA SER A 217 7.88 -1.06 -20.21
C SER A 217 8.56 -0.62 -21.51
N GLN A 218 9.74 -0.02 -21.38
CA GLN A 218 10.48 0.51 -22.53
C GLN A 218 11.58 -0.44 -23.04
N LEU A 219 11.78 -1.56 -22.38
CA LEU A 219 12.86 -2.50 -22.71
C LEU A 219 12.27 -3.89 -23.03
N ASN A 220 12.96 -4.63 -23.88
CA ASN A 220 12.60 -6.00 -24.24
C ASN A 220 13.05 -6.98 -23.15
N GLY A 221 12.25 -8.05 -22.97
CA GLY A 221 12.49 -9.17 -22.06
C GLY A 221 11.70 -9.06 -20.76
N PRO A 222 11.70 -10.11 -19.93
CA PRO A 222 10.95 -10.19 -18.67
C PRO A 222 11.65 -9.39 -17.56
N ILE A 223 11.72 -8.07 -17.74
CA ILE A 223 12.54 -7.16 -16.94
C ILE A 223 11.80 -6.62 -15.73
N VAL A 224 10.48 -6.34 -15.91
CA VAL A 224 9.67 -5.67 -14.88
C VAL A 224 8.54 -6.57 -14.43
N ARG A 225 8.33 -6.63 -13.11
CA ARG A 225 7.20 -7.31 -12.49
C ARG A 225 6.46 -6.33 -11.59
N VAL A 226 5.13 -6.27 -11.72
CA VAL A 226 4.24 -5.44 -10.90
C VAL A 226 3.26 -6.35 -10.17
N SER A 227 3.26 -6.27 -8.84
CA SER A 227 2.37 -7.05 -7.98
C SER A 227 1.82 -6.19 -6.83
N ASN A 228 0.86 -6.73 -6.07
CA ASN A 228 0.24 -6.04 -4.93
C ASN A 228 -0.28 -4.63 -5.27
N LEU A 229 -0.80 -4.48 -6.51
CA LEU A 229 -1.31 -3.20 -6.99
C LEU A 229 -2.60 -2.84 -6.27
N ARG A 230 -2.61 -1.68 -5.63
CA ARG A 230 -3.78 -1.06 -5.01
C ARG A 230 -3.95 0.35 -5.55
N VAL A 231 -5.17 0.68 -5.91
CA VAL A 231 -5.57 2.04 -6.27
C VAL A 231 -6.71 2.44 -5.33
N SER A 232 -6.57 3.55 -4.65
CA SER A 232 -7.57 4.04 -3.69
C SER A 232 -7.80 5.54 -3.84
N ALA A 233 -9.00 5.99 -3.46
CA ALA A 233 -9.23 7.40 -3.23
C ALA A 233 -8.36 7.87 -2.05
N TRP A 234 -7.86 9.10 -2.14
CA TRP A 234 -7.02 9.72 -1.13
C TRP A 234 -7.56 11.11 -0.81
N ASP A 235 -7.44 11.55 0.42
CA ASP A 235 -7.97 12.83 0.88
C ASP A 235 -7.05 14.03 0.59
N GLY A 236 -5.89 13.77 -0.03
CA GLY A 236 -4.91 14.78 -0.34
C GLY A 236 -4.06 15.24 0.86
N HIS A 237 -4.23 14.64 2.02
CA HIS A 237 -3.35 14.87 3.15
C HIS A 237 -2.19 13.88 3.09
N SER A 238 -0.99 14.37 3.14
CA SER A 238 0.18 13.51 3.32
C SER A 238 0.03 12.87 4.69
N ASP A 239 -0.09 11.53 4.74
CA ASP A 239 0.21 10.87 5.99
C ASP A 239 1.58 11.39 6.39
N PRO A 240 1.76 11.89 7.58
CA PRO A 240 3.09 12.20 8.05
C PRO A 240 3.87 10.89 8.16
N VAL A 241 4.41 10.42 7.03
CA VAL A 241 5.21 9.18 6.93
C VAL A 241 6.51 9.31 7.71
N GLN A 242 6.87 10.53 8.02
CA GLN A 242 7.96 10.87 8.94
C GLN A 242 7.52 10.93 10.40
N PHE A 243 6.31 10.52 10.75
CA PHE A 243 6.07 10.24 12.15
C PHE A 243 7.03 9.14 12.51
N ALA A 244 8.13 9.60 13.13
CA ALA A 244 9.08 8.79 13.82
C ALA A 244 8.33 7.61 14.45
N GLN A 245 8.92 6.45 14.40
CA GLN A 245 8.45 5.30 15.18
C GLN A 245 7.92 5.84 16.49
N ALA A 246 6.71 5.45 16.87
CA ALA A 246 6.10 5.88 18.10
C ALA A 246 7.18 5.98 19.18
N SER A 247 7.22 7.09 19.91
CA SER A 247 8.10 7.23 21.06
C SER A 247 8.01 5.92 21.82
N SER A 248 9.11 5.31 22.17
CA SER A 248 9.12 4.05 22.92
C SER A 248 8.52 4.20 24.32
N LYS A 249 8.09 5.40 24.70
CA LYS A 249 7.70 5.74 26.08
C LYS A 249 6.23 6.12 26.24
N GLU A 250 5.59 6.70 25.21
CA GLU A 250 4.23 7.25 25.32
C GLU A 250 3.45 7.03 24.03
N ASP A 251 2.13 6.89 24.16
CA ASP A 251 1.24 6.94 23.02
C ASP A 251 1.23 8.36 22.44
N MET A 252 0.89 8.49 21.14
CA MET A 252 0.89 9.76 20.45
C MET A 252 -0.39 9.91 19.63
N VAL A 253 -1.10 11.01 19.84
CA VAL A 253 -2.25 11.41 19.01
C VAL A 253 -1.83 12.53 18.07
N TYR A 254 -2.00 12.32 16.76
CA TYR A 254 -1.67 13.28 15.70
C TYR A 254 -2.95 13.93 15.18
N LEU A 255 -2.98 15.26 15.21
CA LEU A 255 -4.17 16.05 14.88
C LEU A 255 -4.08 16.60 13.44
N LYS A 256 -5.24 16.92 12.85
CA LYS A 256 -5.36 17.49 11.50
C LYS A 256 -4.70 18.87 11.35
N ASN A 257 -4.60 19.63 12.43
CA ASN A 257 -3.88 20.90 12.49
C ASN A 257 -2.36 20.76 12.64
N ARG A 258 -1.84 19.51 12.66
CA ARG A 258 -0.44 19.11 12.82
C ARG A 258 0.08 19.15 14.27
N ASP A 259 -0.77 19.38 15.25
CA ASP A 259 -0.39 19.22 16.64
C ASP A 259 -0.22 17.74 17.00
N GLU A 260 0.66 17.50 17.97
CA GLU A 260 0.97 16.18 18.52
C GLU A 260 0.67 16.20 20.02
N VAL A 261 -0.11 15.23 20.47
CA VAL A 261 -0.46 15.10 21.88
C VAL A 261 0.15 13.80 22.43
N PRO A 262 1.25 13.88 23.19
CA PRO A 262 1.82 12.72 23.87
C PRO A 262 1.04 12.40 25.12
N GLY A 263 1.01 11.12 25.52
CA GLY A 263 0.40 10.69 26.76
C GLY A 263 -0.03 9.23 26.75
N LYS A 264 -0.82 8.83 27.73
CA LYS A 264 -1.40 7.48 27.82
C LYS A 264 -2.87 7.52 27.39
N ILE A 265 -3.20 6.85 26.29
CA ILE A 265 -4.59 6.71 25.86
C ILE A 265 -5.32 5.78 26.84
N LYS A 266 -6.40 6.27 27.44
CA LYS A 266 -7.27 5.51 28.35
C LYS A 266 -8.41 4.81 27.62
N LEU A 267 -9.04 5.55 26.70
CA LEU A 267 -10.23 5.07 26.01
C LEU A 267 -10.32 5.71 24.62
N MET A 268 -10.76 4.92 23.65
CA MET A 268 -11.29 5.42 22.39
C MET A 268 -12.63 4.76 22.14
N ASP A 269 -13.63 5.56 21.89
CA ASP A 269 -14.94 5.12 21.44
C ASP A 269 -15.18 5.53 19.97
N GLY A 270 -16.38 5.32 19.45
CA GLY A 270 -16.71 5.73 18.09
C GLY A 270 -16.74 7.25 17.83
N LYS A 271 -16.46 8.10 18.83
CA LYS A 271 -16.57 9.55 18.75
C LYS A 271 -15.35 10.31 19.26
N ASN A 272 -14.70 9.81 20.30
CA ASN A 272 -13.65 10.53 21.03
C ASN A 272 -12.49 9.63 21.40
N VAL A 273 -11.34 10.27 21.64
CA VAL A 273 -10.17 9.70 22.34
C VAL A 273 -9.99 10.41 23.66
N ILE A 274 -9.88 9.66 24.74
CA ILE A 274 -9.46 10.16 26.05
C ILE A 274 -8.00 9.80 26.24
N ILE A 275 -7.14 10.81 26.31
CA ILE A 275 -5.70 10.67 26.53
C ILE A 275 -5.29 11.43 27.79
N ASN A 276 -4.55 10.76 28.69
CA ASN A 276 -3.92 11.43 29.82
C ASN A 276 -2.58 12.00 29.37
N SER A 277 -2.50 13.31 29.30
CA SER A 277 -1.30 14.06 28.92
C SER A 277 -0.90 14.97 30.07
N LEU A 278 0.35 14.86 30.53
CA LEU A 278 0.88 15.64 31.63
C LEU A 278 0.05 15.59 32.93
N GLY A 279 -0.67 14.47 33.15
CA GLY A 279 -1.52 14.28 34.33
C GLY A 279 -2.98 14.72 34.15
N GLU A 280 -3.33 15.34 33.03
CA GLU A 280 -4.68 15.78 32.73
C GLU A 280 -5.32 14.90 31.64
N ASP A 281 -6.61 14.62 31.80
CA ASP A 281 -7.38 13.86 30.79
C ASP A 281 -7.94 14.81 29.75
N LEU A 282 -7.43 14.67 28.52
CA LEU A 282 -7.90 15.41 27.36
C LEU A 282 -8.89 14.57 26.57
N ASN A 283 -10.05 15.14 26.24
CA ASN A 283 -11.07 14.54 25.38
C ASN A 283 -10.98 15.13 23.97
N ILE A 284 -10.52 14.32 23.01
CA ILE A 284 -10.26 14.77 21.63
C ILE A 284 -11.26 14.09 20.70
N PRO A 285 -12.09 14.83 19.95
CA PRO A 285 -12.98 14.28 18.94
C PRO A 285 -12.21 13.56 17.82
N LEU A 286 -12.70 12.38 17.40
CA LEU A 286 -12.06 11.57 16.34
C LEU A 286 -11.96 12.30 15.01
N ASP A 287 -12.89 13.18 14.70
CA ASP A 287 -12.89 13.97 13.47
C ASP A 287 -11.71 14.97 13.37
N ARG A 288 -11.03 15.25 14.50
CA ARG A 288 -9.81 16.06 14.56
C ARG A 288 -8.53 15.25 14.45
N ILE A 289 -8.61 13.92 14.55
CA ILE A 289 -7.46 13.01 14.61
C ILE A 289 -7.17 12.49 13.19
N ILE A 290 -5.89 12.45 12.85
CA ILE A 290 -5.40 11.74 11.65
C ILE A 290 -4.97 10.34 12.02
N ARG A 291 -4.24 10.22 13.14
CA ARG A 291 -3.59 8.98 13.53
C ARG A 291 -3.36 8.92 15.03
N VAL A 292 -3.37 7.69 15.52
CA VAL A 292 -2.88 7.35 16.84
C VAL A 292 -1.74 6.36 16.68
N SER A 293 -0.63 6.58 17.38
CA SER A 293 0.47 5.61 17.48
C SER A 293 0.56 5.15 18.92
N LEU A 294 0.64 3.85 19.13
CA LEU A 294 0.72 3.26 20.45
C LEU A 294 2.16 2.90 20.79
N THR A 295 2.48 2.98 22.07
CA THR A 295 3.78 2.57 22.61
C THR A 295 4.06 1.11 22.26
N LYS A 296 5.26 0.84 21.80
CA LYS A 296 5.70 -0.55 21.64
C LYS A 296 6.11 -1.07 23.03
N PRO A 297 5.48 -2.13 23.53
CA PRO A 297 5.96 -2.78 24.74
C PRO A 297 7.40 -3.25 24.52
N GLU A 298 8.22 -3.27 25.54
CA GLU A 298 9.57 -3.87 25.53
C GLU A 298 9.47 -5.40 25.34
N ALA A 299 8.97 -5.82 24.20
CA ALA A 299 8.83 -7.23 23.88
C ALA A 299 10.09 -7.73 23.17
N LYS A 300 10.64 -8.83 23.65
CA LYS A 300 11.62 -9.60 22.89
C LYS A 300 11.05 -9.91 21.51
N PRO A 301 11.83 -9.76 20.41
CA PRO A 301 11.38 -10.16 19.11
C PRO A 301 10.96 -11.62 19.16
N GLU A 302 9.67 -11.91 18.98
CA GLU A 302 9.24 -13.30 18.83
C GLU A 302 9.82 -13.86 17.54
N ALA A 303 10.48 -15.03 17.65
CA ALA A 303 10.99 -15.73 16.49
C ALA A 303 9.85 -16.04 15.49
N ASN A 304 10.11 -15.83 14.22
CA ASN A 304 9.18 -16.20 13.16
C ASN A 304 8.91 -17.71 13.22
N ARG A 305 7.64 -18.09 13.22
CA ARG A 305 7.23 -19.50 13.24
C ARG A 305 7.16 -20.04 11.83
N PRO A 306 7.81 -21.18 11.51
CA PRO A 306 7.91 -21.68 10.14
C PRO A 306 6.57 -22.04 9.47
N TRP A 307 5.51 -22.29 10.23
CA TRP A 307 4.17 -22.63 9.72
C TRP A 307 3.16 -21.49 9.76
N GLU A 308 3.60 -20.29 10.07
CA GLU A 308 2.74 -19.12 10.01
C GLU A 308 2.47 -18.75 8.56
N VAL A 309 1.20 -18.59 8.22
CA VAL A 309 0.74 -18.14 6.91
C VAL A 309 0.17 -16.74 7.03
N ARG A 310 0.26 -15.94 5.96
CA ARG A 310 -0.40 -14.66 5.88
C ARG A 310 -1.48 -14.68 4.82
N ALA A 311 -2.73 -14.47 5.22
CA ALA A 311 -3.84 -14.29 4.31
C ALA A 311 -3.96 -12.82 3.95
N HIS A 312 -3.98 -12.55 2.65
CA HIS A 312 -4.29 -11.24 2.07
C HIS A 312 -5.74 -11.25 1.60
N PHE A 313 -6.57 -10.41 2.21
CA PHE A 313 -7.99 -10.31 1.90
C PHE A 313 -8.24 -9.25 0.82
N ALA A 314 -9.37 -9.39 0.13
CA ALA A 314 -9.90 -8.28 -0.65
C ALA A 314 -10.18 -7.10 0.28
N GLY A 315 -9.85 -5.85 -0.14
CA GLY A 315 -10.03 -4.67 0.69
C GLY A 315 -8.82 -4.33 1.56
N GLY A 316 -7.64 -4.97 1.33
CA GLY A 316 -6.36 -4.54 1.86
C GLY A 316 -6.01 -5.00 3.27
N ALA A 317 -6.73 -5.95 3.81
CA ALA A 317 -6.35 -6.57 5.06
C ALA A 317 -5.31 -7.67 4.83
N ALA A 318 -4.35 -7.79 5.75
CA ALA A 318 -3.39 -8.89 5.80
C ALA A 318 -3.31 -9.41 7.24
N VAL A 319 -3.59 -10.68 7.44
CA VAL A 319 -3.64 -11.33 8.75
C VAL A 319 -2.76 -12.56 8.75
N SER A 320 -1.84 -12.63 9.72
CA SER A 320 -0.96 -13.77 9.93
C SER A 320 -1.54 -14.71 10.99
N PHE A 321 -1.50 -16.02 10.69
CA PHE A 321 -1.98 -17.05 11.60
C PHE A 321 -1.33 -18.40 11.32
N ASN A 322 -1.28 -19.27 12.31
CA ASN A 322 -0.93 -20.66 12.14
C ASN A 322 -2.16 -21.38 11.57
N LEU A 323 -2.04 -21.90 10.35
CA LEU A 323 -3.10 -22.65 9.69
C LEU A 323 -3.19 -24.05 10.34
N ASN A 324 -4.36 -24.35 10.95
CA ASN A 324 -4.62 -25.66 11.54
C ASN A 324 -5.31 -26.58 10.54
N GLN A 325 -6.31 -26.07 9.83
CA GLN A 325 -7.14 -26.86 8.94
C GLN A 325 -7.66 -26.01 7.79
N TRP A 326 -7.79 -26.63 6.63
CA TRP A 326 -8.50 -26.09 5.48
C TRP A 326 -9.50 -27.14 4.99
N GLU A 327 -10.78 -26.90 5.25
CA GLU A 327 -11.86 -27.82 4.89
C GLU A 327 -12.92 -27.07 4.07
N GLY A 328 -13.19 -27.57 2.86
CA GLY A 328 -14.06 -26.86 1.92
C GLY A 328 -13.58 -25.43 1.65
N SER A 329 -14.41 -24.45 1.96
CA SER A 329 -14.06 -23.03 1.83
C SER A 329 -13.49 -22.42 3.12
N MET A 330 -13.46 -23.16 4.23
CA MET A 330 -13.09 -22.60 5.53
C MET A 330 -11.63 -22.90 5.90
N LEU A 331 -10.90 -21.84 6.22
CA LEU A 331 -9.58 -21.92 6.83
C LEU A 331 -9.71 -21.59 8.31
N THR A 332 -9.24 -22.49 9.17
CA THR A 332 -9.21 -22.27 10.62
C THR A 332 -7.77 -22.28 11.12
N GLY A 333 -7.53 -21.51 12.16
CA GLY A 333 -6.19 -21.40 12.70
C GLY A 333 -6.12 -20.52 13.94
N ARG A 334 -4.91 -20.14 14.31
CA ARG A 334 -4.66 -19.28 15.47
C ARG A 334 -3.74 -18.12 15.11
N SER A 335 -4.26 -16.91 15.16
CA SER A 335 -3.50 -15.67 15.01
C SER A 335 -2.90 -15.23 16.35
N ARG A 336 -1.72 -14.63 16.31
CA ARG A 336 -1.10 -14.01 17.49
C ARG A 336 -1.89 -12.81 17.97
N ASN A 337 -2.44 -12.03 17.01
CA ASN A 337 -3.17 -10.81 17.31
C ASN A 337 -4.62 -11.08 17.75
N PHE A 338 -5.27 -12.10 17.16
CA PHE A 338 -6.72 -12.29 17.28
C PHE A 338 -7.11 -13.57 17.99
N GLY A 339 -6.16 -14.43 18.40
CA GLY A 339 -6.45 -15.74 18.93
C GLY A 339 -7.00 -16.72 17.89
N PRO A 340 -8.00 -17.54 18.20
CA PRO A 340 -8.64 -18.42 17.23
C PRO A 340 -9.28 -17.62 16.09
N VAL A 341 -9.01 -18.00 14.84
CA VAL A 341 -9.57 -17.35 13.66
C VAL A 341 -10.16 -18.38 12.71
N SER A 342 -11.19 -17.94 11.99
CA SER A 342 -11.82 -18.70 10.92
C SER A 342 -12.13 -17.77 9.76
N PHE A 343 -11.69 -18.15 8.55
CA PHE A 343 -11.84 -17.32 7.35
C PHE A 343 -12.42 -18.14 6.20
N ASP A 344 -13.39 -17.59 5.50
CA ASP A 344 -13.87 -18.17 4.25
C ASP A 344 -12.89 -17.80 3.12
N SER A 345 -12.37 -18.81 2.42
CA SER A 345 -11.38 -18.65 1.34
C SER A 345 -11.85 -17.75 0.20
N LYS A 346 -13.19 -17.62 0.00
CA LYS A 346 -13.73 -16.67 -1.00
C LYS A 346 -13.35 -15.21 -0.76
N PHE A 347 -12.96 -14.87 0.48
CA PHE A 347 -12.53 -13.53 0.86
C PHE A 347 -11.01 -13.35 0.76
N ILE A 348 -10.27 -14.46 0.65
CA ILE A 348 -8.81 -14.47 0.59
C ILE A 348 -8.39 -14.40 -0.88
N ARG A 349 -7.53 -13.45 -1.21
CA ARG A 349 -6.96 -13.29 -2.54
C ARG A 349 -5.66 -14.05 -2.71
N ARG A 350 -4.89 -14.13 -1.62
CA ARG A 350 -3.58 -14.78 -1.62
C ARG A 350 -3.26 -15.31 -0.23
N LEU A 351 -2.70 -16.52 -0.17
CA LEU A 351 -2.04 -17.07 1.00
C LEU A 351 -0.54 -17.05 0.76
N GLN A 352 0.20 -16.48 1.70
CA GLN A 352 1.64 -16.50 1.70
C GLN A 352 2.10 -17.45 2.80
N PHE A 353 2.90 -18.43 2.43
CA PHE A 353 3.47 -19.43 3.32
C PHE A 353 4.92 -19.10 3.68
N ASN A 354 5.48 -19.77 4.68
CA ASN A 354 6.88 -19.69 5.09
C ASN A 354 7.36 -18.25 5.40
N LEU A 355 6.57 -17.51 6.16
CA LEU A 355 6.90 -16.12 6.55
C LEU A 355 8.22 -15.99 7.31
N GLY A 356 8.68 -17.07 7.96
CA GLY A 356 9.91 -17.14 8.74
C GLY A 356 11.15 -17.54 7.96
N SER A 357 11.02 -17.99 6.72
CA SER A 357 12.19 -18.26 5.87
C SER A 357 12.73 -16.93 5.34
N SER A 358 13.58 -16.27 6.12
CA SER A 358 14.57 -15.37 5.54
C SER A 358 15.35 -16.22 4.54
N GLN A 359 15.18 -15.99 3.24
CA GLN A 359 16.22 -16.37 2.31
C GLN A 359 17.49 -15.69 2.82
N LYS A 360 18.36 -16.45 3.49
CA LYS A 360 19.76 -16.08 3.60
C LYS A 360 20.22 -16.00 2.15
N THR A 361 20.30 -14.80 1.62
CA THR A 361 21.15 -14.53 0.48
C THR A 361 22.56 -14.88 0.96
N ASN A 362 23.01 -16.08 0.65
CA ASN A 362 24.41 -16.39 0.68
C ASN A 362 25.04 -15.49 -0.38
N ASP A 363 25.57 -14.35 0.05
CA ASP A 363 26.58 -13.59 -0.68
C ASP A 363 27.84 -14.44 -0.71
N THR A 364 27.85 -15.47 -1.54
CA THR A 364 29.08 -16.05 -2.08
C THR A 364 29.14 -15.64 -3.54
N ASN A 365 29.94 -14.63 -3.75
CA ASN A 365 30.42 -14.13 -5.02
C ASN A 365 31.08 -15.28 -5.79
N THR A 366 30.34 -15.91 -6.72
CA THR A 366 30.91 -16.75 -7.79
C THR A 366 30.07 -16.54 -9.03
N GLY A 367 30.77 -16.19 -10.12
CA GLY A 367 30.24 -15.73 -11.37
C GLY A 367 29.26 -16.69 -12.05
N GLY A 368 28.33 -16.09 -12.75
CA GLY A 368 27.67 -16.62 -13.95
C GLY A 368 26.93 -17.93 -13.78
N ALA A 369 25.68 -17.87 -13.30
CA ALA A 369 24.67 -18.87 -13.63
C ALA A 369 23.29 -18.25 -13.48
N ASN A 370 22.43 -18.51 -14.45
CA ASN A 370 21.03 -18.15 -14.47
C ASN A 370 20.37 -18.44 -13.12
N GLN A 371 20.04 -17.40 -12.34
CA GLN A 371 19.15 -17.56 -11.20
C GLN A 371 17.74 -17.81 -11.76
N LEU A 372 17.37 -19.08 -11.78
CA LEU A 372 15.99 -19.50 -11.96
C LEU A 372 15.14 -18.88 -10.83
N TRP A 373 14.05 -18.28 -11.20
CA TRP A 373 13.06 -17.74 -10.27
C TRP A 373 12.35 -18.91 -9.58
N PRO A 374 11.87 -18.79 -8.31
CA PRO A 374 11.19 -19.88 -7.59
C PRO A 374 9.91 -20.41 -8.25
N TRP A 375 9.57 -19.95 -9.46
CA TRP A 375 8.35 -20.24 -10.21
C TRP A 375 8.59 -20.61 -11.67
N ASP A 376 9.81 -20.98 -12.03
CA ASP A 376 10.18 -21.34 -13.40
C ASP A 376 10.10 -22.89 -13.66
N ASP A 377 9.29 -23.62 -12.86
CA ASP A 377 8.88 -25.01 -13.14
C ASP A 377 7.43 -25.08 -13.63
#